data_1d0d9fd0df72a0e1ef61ed2e3c5b4fec
#
_entry.id   1d0d9fd0df72a0e1ef61ed2e3c5b4fec
#
_cell.length_a   1.000
_cell.length_b   1.000
_cell.length_c   1.000
_cell.angle_alpha   90.00
_cell.angle_beta   90.00
_cell.angle_gamma   90.00
#
_symmetry.space_group_name_H-M   'P 1'
#
loop_
_entity.id
_entity.type
_entity.pdbx_description
1 polymer ?
#
loop_
_entity_poly.entity_id
_entity_poly.type
_entity_poly.pdbx_seq_one_letter_code
_entity_poly.pdbx_strand_id
1 'polypeptide(L)'
;QTDEQLISAVNSAFGTSITAQDFSNVMSNIRNAYIDTSDYTDPNTKNNLDLVKWAEYAVDKGWGYVYGTYGTVLSESMLTAKMEQYPDEVATKEQFIRDTWLGKRTADCVGLIKGYGWFNTVSQDTEIGANGMQDLSANGMYDAATVKGEISTIPETPGLAVWKDGHIGIYI
;
A
#
# COMPACT_ATOMS: atom_id res chain seq x y z
N GLN A 1 -34.76 5.63 -9.05
CA GLN A 1 -34.72 4.22 -9.47
C GLN A 1 -34.07 3.40 -8.38
N THR A 2 -34.66 2.26 -8.04
CA THR A 2 -34.03 1.29 -7.15
C THR A 2 -33.00 0.45 -7.91
N ASP A 3 -32.06 -0.17 -7.19
CA ASP A 3 -31.07 -1.07 -7.79
C ASP A 3 -31.76 -2.21 -8.57
N GLU A 4 -32.88 -2.73 -8.07
CA GLU A 4 -33.67 -3.77 -8.75
C GLU A 4 -34.25 -3.30 -10.10
N GLN A 5 -34.71 -2.05 -10.16
CA GLN A 5 -35.21 -1.47 -11.41
C GLN A 5 -34.10 -1.25 -12.42
N LEU A 6 -32.91 -0.89 -11.94
CA LEU A 6 -31.75 -0.70 -12.80
C LEU A 6 -31.23 -2.03 -13.35
N ILE A 7 -31.12 -3.06 -12.51
CA ILE A 7 -30.75 -4.43 -12.89
C ILE A 7 -31.71 -4.97 -13.94
N SER A 8 -33.01 -4.81 -13.70
CA SER A 8 -34.06 -5.26 -14.66
C SER A 8 -33.95 -4.56 -16.02
N ALA A 9 -33.71 -3.24 -16.00
CA ALA A 9 -33.53 -2.46 -17.21
C ALA A 9 -32.29 -2.89 -18.01
N VAL A 10 -31.16 -3.10 -17.34
CA VAL A 10 -29.89 -3.56 -17.95
C VAL A 10 -30.06 -4.96 -18.52
N ASN A 11 -30.63 -5.90 -17.77
CA ASN A 11 -30.87 -7.26 -18.25
C ASN A 11 -31.79 -7.28 -19.48
N SER A 12 -32.83 -6.45 -19.48
CA SER A 12 -33.76 -6.35 -20.61
C SER A 12 -33.10 -5.72 -21.83
N ALA A 13 -32.29 -4.68 -21.67
CA ALA A 13 -31.66 -3.95 -22.76
C ALA A 13 -30.54 -4.72 -23.45
N PHE A 14 -29.78 -5.52 -22.70
CA PHE A 14 -28.56 -6.19 -23.17
C PHE A 14 -28.66 -7.72 -23.19
N GLY A 15 -29.79 -8.31 -22.81
CA GLY A 15 -29.99 -9.76 -22.78
C GLY A 15 -29.12 -10.46 -21.77
N THR A 16 -28.75 -9.77 -20.66
CA THR A 16 -27.88 -10.29 -19.60
C THR A 16 -28.69 -10.92 -18.45
N SER A 17 -28.02 -11.61 -17.56
CA SER A 17 -28.62 -12.26 -16.37
C SER A 17 -27.93 -11.79 -15.10
N ILE A 18 -27.64 -10.48 -15.00
CA ILE A 18 -27.01 -9.88 -13.84
C ILE A 18 -27.89 -10.07 -12.61
N THR A 19 -27.33 -10.63 -11.55
CA THR A 19 -28.00 -10.79 -10.26
C THR A 19 -27.83 -9.55 -9.37
N ALA A 20 -28.65 -9.46 -8.33
CA ALA A 20 -28.48 -8.40 -7.31
C ALA A 20 -27.09 -8.47 -6.63
N GLN A 21 -26.53 -9.68 -6.48
CA GLN A 21 -25.17 -9.85 -5.93
C GLN A 21 -24.10 -9.36 -6.90
N ASP A 22 -24.20 -9.69 -8.20
CA ASP A 22 -23.27 -9.21 -9.21
C ASP A 22 -23.31 -7.68 -9.30
N PHE A 23 -24.50 -7.10 -9.30
CA PHE A 23 -24.69 -5.66 -9.30
C PHE A 23 -24.10 -5.02 -8.05
N SER A 24 -24.32 -5.61 -6.87
CA SER A 24 -23.74 -5.14 -5.61
C SER A 24 -22.21 -5.18 -5.64
N ASN A 25 -21.64 -6.26 -6.19
CA ASN A 25 -20.18 -6.38 -6.35
C ASN A 25 -19.62 -5.32 -7.30
N VAL A 26 -20.26 -5.13 -8.46
CA VAL A 26 -19.86 -4.08 -9.42
C VAL A 26 -20.01 -2.70 -8.81
N MET A 27 -21.11 -2.40 -8.13
CA MET A 27 -21.34 -1.11 -7.49
C MET A 27 -20.41 -0.88 -6.31
N SER A 28 -20.03 -1.91 -5.56
CA SER A 28 -19.02 -1.84 -4.52
C SER A 28 -17.64 -1.50 -5.11
N ASN A 29 -17.28 -2.16 -6.20
CA ASN A 29 -16.04 -1.88 -6.93
C ASN A 29 -16.04 -0.48 -7.55
N ILE A 30 -17.17 -0.05 -8.15
CA ILE A 30 -17.35 1.31 -8.68
C ILE A 30 -17.30 2.34 -7.55
N ARG A 31 -17.96 2.09 -6.43
CA ARG A 31 -17.90 2.99 -5.27
C ARG A 31 -16.49 3.06 -4.66
N ASN A 32 -15.76 1.95 -4.64
CA ASN A 32 -14.35 1.93 -4.22
C ASN A 32 -13.42 2.59 -5.25
N ALA A 33 -13.77 2.53 -6.55
CA ALA A 33 -13.07 3.24 -7.62
C ALA A 33 -13.46 4.73 -7.73
N TYR A 34 -14.65 5.10 -7.23
CA TYR A 34 -15.20 6.45 -7.24
C TYR A 34 -15.04 7.20 -5.90
N ILE A 35 -14.12 6.82 -5.08
CA ILE A 35 -13.63 7.78 -4.11
C ILE A 35 -12.84 8.78 -4.94
N ASP A 36 -13.51 9.84 -5.34
CA ASP A 36 -12.88 10.99 -5.95
C ASP A 36 -11.87 11.54 -4.94
N THR A 37 -10.60 11.32 -5.23
CA THR A 37 -9.52 11.76 -4.36
C THR A 37 -9.39 13.27 -4.33
N SER A 38 -10.10 14.00 -5.19
CA SER A 38 -10.19 15.47 -5.13
C SER A 38 -11.00 15.95 -3.92
N ASP A 39 -11.93 15.13 -3.40
CA ASP A 39 -12.70 15.43 -2.18
C ASP A 39 -11.97 15.03 -0.88
N TYR A 40 -10.79 14.40 -0.96
CA TYR A 40 -9.95 14.16 0.23
C TYR A 40 -9.33 15.46 0.71
N THR A 41 -10.12 16.24 1.37
CA THR A 41 -9.66 17.42 2.14
C THR A 41 -9.08 17.05 3.50
N ASP A 42 -9.25 15.79 3.94
CA ASP A 42 -8.64 15.26 5.16
C ASP A 42 -7.29 14.59 4.82
N PRO A 43 -6.17 15.23 5.12
CA PRO A 43 -4.84 14.68 4.87
C PRO A 43 -4.54 13.42 5.70
N ASN A 44 -5.39 13.11 6.69
CA ASN A 44 -5.23 11.95 7.57
C ASN A 44 -6.02 10.72 7.08
N THR A 45 -6.86 10.87 6.05
CA THR A 45 -7.60 9.73 5.50
C THR A 45 -6.72 8.90 4.58
N LYS A 46 -6.40 7.67 5.00
CA LYS A 46 -5.64 6.71 4.23
C LYS A 46 -6.56 5.65 3.64
N ASN A 47 -6.33 5.24 2.39
CA ASN A 47 -7.15 4.26 1.71
C ASN A 47 -6.31 3.38 0.75
N ASN A 48 -6.91 2.27 0.33
CA ASN A 48 -6.25 1.27 -0.51
C ASN A 48 -5.84 1.81 -1.90
N LEU A 49 -6.62 2.67 -2.51
CA LEU A 49 -6.32 3.20 -3.84
C LEU A 49 -5.16 4.20 -3.80
N ASP A 50 -5.07 5.02 -2.76
CA ASP A 50 -3.94 5.91 -2.57
C ASP A 50 -2.66 5.14 -2.18
N LEU A 51 -2.79 4.00 -1.49
CA LEU A 51 -1.67 3.08 -1.26
C LEU A 51 -1.12 2.53 -2.59
N VAL A 52 -2.00 2.18 -3.54
CA VAL A 52 -1.58 1.78 -4.89
C VAL A 52 -0.82 2.90 -5.58
N LYS A 53 -1.37 4.12 -5.61
CA LYS A 53 -0.69 5.29 -6.20
C LYS A 53 0.67 5.57 -5.56
N TRP A 54 0.75 5.41 -4.24
CA TRP A 54 2.02 5.53 -3.51
C TRP A 54 3.05 4.50 -3.96
N ALA A 55 2.63 3.24 -4.13
CA ALA A 55 3.49 2.16 -4.61
C ALA A 55 3.94 2.40 -6.06
N GLU A 56 3.02 2.78 -6.95
CA GLU A 56 3.32 3.15 -8.34
C GLU A 56 4.29 4.33 -8.40
N TYR A 57 4.05 5.37 -7.60
CA TYR A 57 4.96 6.51 -7.50
C TYR A 57 6.36 6.10 -7.05
N ALA A 58 6.47 5.18 -6.08
CA ALA A 58 7.76 4.68 -5.63
C ALA A 58 8.52 3.96 -6.75
N VAL A 59 7.82 3.17 -7.56
CA VAL A 59 8.38 2.50 -8.76
C VAL A 59 8.81 3.52 -9.80
N ASP A 60 7.94 4.46 -10.17
CA ASP A 60 8.22 5.48 -11.19
C ASP A 60 9.41 6.37 -10.81
N LYS A 61 9.57 6.66 -9.53
CA LYS A 61 10.69 7.45 -8.99
C LYS A 61 11.94 6.62 -8.71
N GLY A 62 11.90 5.32 -8.93
CA GLY A 62 13.03 4.43 -8.73
C GLY A 62 13.53 4.42 -7.29
N TRP A 63 12.62 4.29 -6.32
CA TRP A 63 13.00 4.16 -4.93
C TRP A 63 13.87 2.92 -4.72
N GLY A 64 14.86 3.05 -3.85
CA GLY A 64 15.74 1.94 -3.50
C GLY A 64 15.13 1.01 -2.46
N TYR A 65 15.57 -0.26 -2.50
CA TYR A 65 15.27 -1.20 -1.45
C TYR A 65 16.40 -1.25 -0.42
N VAL A 66 16.14 -0.76 0.77
CA VAL A 66 17.07 -0.85 1.91
C VAL A 66 16.29 -1.31 3.14
N TYR A 67 16.75 -2.39 3.76
CA TYR A 67 16.05 -3.00 4.88
C TYR A 67 15.88 -2.03 6.06
N GLY A 68 14.69 -1.99 6.65
CA GLY A 68 14.35 -1.10 7.76
C GLY A 68 14.03 0.34 7.36
N THR A 69 13.98 0.69 6.06
CA THR A 69 13.58 2.03 5.59
C THR A 69 12.11 2.06 5.16
N TYR A 70 11.51 3.25 5.09
CA TYR A 70 10.06 3.40 5.01
C TYR A 70 9.62 4.60 4.15
N GLY A 71 10.29 4.86 3.02
CA GLY A 71 9.91 5.88 2.06
C GLY A 71 10.53 7.26 2.32
N THR A 72 11.47 7.36 3.24
CA THR A 72 12.25 8.58 3.48
C THR A 72 13.51 8.64 2.62
N VAL A 73 14.13 9.81 2.51
CA VAL A 73 15.43 9.95 1.86
C VAL A 73 16.49 9.30 2.72
N LEU A 74 17.26 8.38 2.15
CA LEU A 74 18.36 7.71 2.84
C LEU A 74 19.53 8.69 3.06
N SER A 75 19.64 9.21 4.27
CA SER A 75 20.78 10.04 4.70
C SER A 75 21.93 9.17 5.23
N GLU A 76 23.11 9.77 5.35
CA GLU A 76 24.28 9.10 6.00
C GLU A 76 23.95 8.64 7.42
N SER A 77 23.29 9.47 8.20
CA SER A 77 22.90 9.11 9.58
C SER A 77 21.90 7.96 9.61
N MET A 78 20.94 7.94 8.68
CA MET A 78 19.99 6.83 8.58
C MET A 78 20.69 5.55 8.14
N LEU A 79 21.56 5.60 7.13
CA LEU A 79 22.31 4.43 6.69
C LEU A 79 23.16 3.86 7.83
N THR A 80 23.89 4.70 8.55
CA THR A 80 24.67 4.26 9.72
C THR A 80 23.80 3.56 10.76
N ALA A 81 22.66 4.15 11.12
CA ALA A 81 21.73 3.56 12.06
C ALA A 81 21.16 2.21 11.57
N LYS A 82 20.89 2.10 10.26
CA LYS A 82 20.40 0.84 9.68
C LYS A 82 21.47 -0.23 9.58
N MET A 83 22.73 0.12 9.36
CA MET A 83 23.86 -0.82 9.42
C MET A 83 24.05 -1.37 10.84
N GLU A 84 23.91 -0.55 11.86
CA GLU A 84 23.97 -0.99 13.25
C GLU A 84 22.79 -1.88 13.64
N GLN A 85 21.60 -1.54 13.18
CA GLN A 85 20.36 -2.25 13.49
C GLN A 85 20.23 -3.58 12.73
N TYR A 86 20.72 -3.65 11.48
CA TYR A 86 20.57 -4.76 10.55
C TYR A 86 21.92 -5.08 9.88
N PRO A 87 22.91 -5.58 10.61
CA PRO A 87 24.25 -5.77 10.06
C PRO A 87 24.27 -6.76 8.89
N ASP A 88 23.51 -7.83 8.96
CA ASP A 88 23.49 -8.85 7.92
C ASP A 88 22.77 -8.39 6.63
N GLU A 89 21.70 -7.60 6.77
CA GLU A 89 20.89 -7.13 5.65
C GLU A 89 21.41 -5.83 5.02
N VAL A 90 22.04 -4.97 5.81
CA VAL A 90 22.43 -3.61 5.39
C VAL A 90 23.95 -3.44 5.38
N ALA A 91 24.67 -3.72 6.48
CA ALA A 91 26.11 -3.44 6.53
C ALA A 91 26.91 -4.27 5.52
N THR A 92 26.52 -5.52 5.29
CA THR A 92 27.15 -6.37 4.25
C THR A 92 27.03 -5.81 2.85
N LYS A 93 26.10 -4.86 2.61
CA LYS A 93 25.80 -4.24 1.31
C LYS A 93 26.13 -2.74 1.30
N GLU A 94 26.84 -2.24 2.28
CA GLU A 94 27.11 -0.81 2.48
C GLU A 94 27.56 -0.11 1.20
N GLN A 95 28.59 -0.62 0.53
CA GLN A 95 29.14 0.03 -0.65
C GLN A 95 28.11 0.13 -1.78
N PHE A 96 27.38 -0.95 -2.05
CA PHE A 96 26.31 -0.95 -3.05
C PHE A 96 25.21 0.08 -2.70
N ILE A 97 24.81 0.12 -1.43
CA ILE A 97 23.74 1.05 -0.97
C ILE A 97 24.22 2.49 -1.11
N ARG A 98 25.46 2.78 -0.74
CA ARG A 98 26.06 4.12 -0.89
C ARG A 98 26.10 4.57 -2.34
N ASP A 99 26.59 3.73 -3.23
CA ASP A 99 26.75 4.06 -4.64
C ASP A 99 25.42 4.22 -5.37
N THR A 100 24.38 3.50 -4.91
CA THR A 100 23.12 3.39 -5.63
C THR A 100 21.99 4.21 -5.01
N TRP A 101 21.86 4.19 -3.68
CA TRP A 101 20.66 4.64 -2.98
C TRP A 101 20.85 5.82 -2.04
N LEU A 102 22.08 6.16 -1.64
CA LEU A 102 22.33 7.30 -0.76
C LEU A 102 21.78 8.58 -1.39
N GLY A 103 21.05 9.36 -0.61
CA GLY A 103 20.38 10.57 -1.08
C GLY A 103 19.09 10.34 -1.86
N LYS A 104 18.68 9.09 -2.10
CA LYS A 104 17.39 8.74 -2.74
C LYS A 104 16.40 8.23 -1.71
N ARG A 105 15.12 8.24 -2.04
CA ARG A 105 14.10 7.59 -1.21
C ARG A 105 14.26 6.08 -1.25
N THR A 106 14.11 5.45 -0.09
CA THR A 106 14.23 4.00 0.08
C THR A 106 13.14 3.46 0.98
N ALA A 107 12.68 2.24 0.70
CA ALA A 107 11.77 1.48 1.54
C ALA A 107 12.09 -0.01 1.46
N ASP A 108 11.87 -0.75 2.54
CA ASP A 108 11.75 -2.20 2.44
C ASP A 108 10.29 -2.61 2.15
N CYS A 109 10.03 -3.91 2.09
CA CYS A 109 8.71 -4.43 1.72
C CYS A 109 7.58 -3.89 2.61
N VAL A 110 7.74 -3.98 3.93
CA VAL A 110 6.74 -3.49 4.89
C VAL A 110 6.86 -1.98 5.09
N GLY A 111 8.05 -1.44 4.94
CA GLY A 111 8.31 -0.01 5.02
C GLY A 111 7.63 0.79 3.93
N LEU A 112 7.40 0.21 2.75
CA LEU A 112 6.60 0.84 1.71
C LEU A 112 5.15 1.09 2.17
N ILE A 113 4.53 0.12 2.83
CA ILE A 113 3.17 0.21 3.37
C ILE A 113 3.14 1.15 4.59
N LYS A 114 4.06 0.97 5.53
CA LYS A 114 4.15 1.83 6.72
C LYS A 114 4.44 3.28 6.34
N GLY A 115 5.34 3.49 5.40
CA GLY A 115 5.68 4.81 4.89
C GLY A 115 4.48 5.55 4.33
N TYR A 116 3.60 4.86 3.59
CA TYR A 116 2.32 5.43 3.18
C TYR A 116 1.46 5.83 4.39
N GLY A 117 1.28 4.94 5.35
CA GLY A 117 0.50 5.21 6.56
C GLY A 117 1.05 6.40 7.37
N TRP A 118 2.36 6.52 7.46
CA TRP A 118 3.06 7.57 8.22
C TRP A 118 3.28 8.87 7.44
N PHE A 119 3.03 8.88 6.13
CA PHE A 119 3.29 10.05 5.30
C PHE A 119 2.34 11.19 5.67
N ASN A 120 2.91 12.34 5.97
CA ASN A 120 2.20 13.58 6.23
C ASN A 120 2.24 14.45 4.97
N THR A 121 1.07 14.73 4.41
CA THR A 121 0.94 15.52 3.18
C THR A 121 1.25 17.00 3.38
N VAL A 122 1.21 17.49 4.60
CA VAL A 122 1.51 18.90 4.93
C VAL A 122 3.02 19.10 5.03
N SER A 123 3.71 18.26 5.82
CA SER A 123 5.18 18.32 5.96
C SER A 123 5.91 17.69 4.75
N GLN A 124 5.20 16.91 3.91
CA GLN A 124 5.77 16.12 2.82
C GLN A 124 6.84 15.13 3.27
N ASP A 125 6.71 14.64 4.51
CA ASP A 125 7.65 13.71 5.12
C ASP A 125 6.91 12.59 5.86
N THR A 126 7.65 11.57 6.28
CA THR A 126 7.15 10.38 6.96
C THR A 126 7.42 10.50 8.45
N GLU A 127 6.35 10.46 9.25
CA GLU A 127 6.39 10.56 10.70
C GLU A 127 6.02 9.21 11.31
N ILE A 128 6.99 8.51 11.90
CA ILE A 128 6.77 7.18 12.49
C ILE A 128 5.65 7.23 13.53
N GLY A 129 4.68 6.32 13.41
CA GLY A 129 3.53 6.24 14.29
C GLY A 129 2.38 7.19 13.96
N ALA A 130 2.52 8.04 12.92
CA ALA A 130 1.44 8.91 12.49
C ALA A 130 0.23 8.11 11.97
N ASN A 131 -0.94 8.76 11.99
CA ASN A 131 -2.20 8.23 11.43
C ASN A 131 -2.62 6.86 11.99
N GLY A 132 -2.14 6.47 13.18
CA GLY A 132 -2.44 5.19 13.81
C GLY A 132 -1.82 3.96 13.14
N MET A 133 -0.95 4.13 12.14
CA MET A 133 -0.22 3.04 11.53
C MET A 133 0.85 2.50 12.50
N GLN A 134 0.69 1.24 12.88
CA GLN A 134 1.60 0.57 13.80
C GLN A 134 2.95 0.24 13.14
N ASP A 135 4.01 0.26 13.92
CA ASP A 135 5.34 -0.17 13.46
C ASP A 135 5.49 -1.69 13.61
N LEU A 136 4.98 -2.41 12.62
CA LEU A 136 5.00 -3.87 12.58
C LEU A 136 5.95 -4.37 11.48
N SER A 137 6.47 -5.58 11.68
CA SER A 137 7.13 -6.35 10.62
C SER A 137 6.10 -6.90 9.60
N ALA A 138 6.57 -7.47 8.49
CA ALA A 138 5.69 -8.13 7.53
C ALA A 138 4.86 -9.25 8.20
N ASN A 139 5.49 -10.06 9.06
CA ASN A 139 4.79 -11.09 9.82
C ASN A 139 3.85 -10.49 10.88
N GLY A 140 4.29 -9.42 11.55
CA GLY A 140 3.45 -8.71 12.51
C GLY A 140 2.19 -8.11 11.88
N MET A 141 2.27 -7.60 10.64
CA MET A 141 1.07 -7.16 9.90
C MET A 141 0.12 -8.32 9.60
N TYR A 142 0.66 -9.47 9.19
CA TYR A 142 -0.15 -10.66 8.95
C TYR A 142 -0.83 -11.15 10.24
N ASP A 143 -0.09 -11.19 11.35
CA ASP A 143 -0.64 -11.63 12.65
C ASP A 143 -1.74 -10.70 13.14
N ALA A 144 -1.56 -9.39 13.02
CA ALA A 144 -2.52 -8.39 13.42
C ALA A 144 -3.74 -8.26 12.48
N ALA A 145 -3.66 -8.79 11.27
CA ALA A 145 -4.76 -8.71 10.30
C ALA A 145 -6.00 -9.49 10.78
N THR A 146 -7.14 -8.83 10.82
CA THR A 146 -8.43 -9.42 11.19
C THR A 146 -9.12 -10.13 10.02
N VAL A 147 -8.82 -9.72 8.79
CA VAL A 147 -9.31 -10.36 7.55
C VAL A 147 -8.12 -10.83 6.75
N LYS A 148 -8.01 -12.13 6.55
CA LYS A 148 -6.94 -12.79 5.79
C LYS A 148 -7.43 -14.14 5.25
N GLY A 149 -6.78 -14.61 4.19
CA GLY A 149 -7.12 -15.87 3.54
C GLY A 149 -6.01 -16.36 2.62
N GLU A 150 -6.24 -17.51 2.00
CA GLU A 150 -5.31 -18.09 1.04
C GLU A 150 -5.14 -17.18 -0.18
N ILE A 151 -3.92 -17.09 -0.72
CA ILE A 151 -3.63 -16.26 -1.89
C ILE A 151 -4.49 -16.64 -3.11
N SER A 152 -4.85 -17.92 -3.24
CA SER A 152 -5.74 -18.40 -4.30
C SER A 152 -7.17 -17.86 -4.22
N THR A 153 -7.53 -17.26 -3.10
CA THR A 153 -8.86 -16.69 -2.85
C THR A 153 -8.81 -15.18 -2.67
N ILE A 154 -7.69 -14.55 -3.03
CA ILE A 154 -7.53 -13.09 -2.90
C ILE A 154 -8.61 -12.38 -3.74
N PRO A 155 -9.38 -11.47 -3.16
CA PRO A 155 -10.24 -10.60 -3.94
C PRO A 155 -9.41 -9.75 -4.90
N GLU A 156 -9.87 -9.55 -6.13
CA GLU A 156 -9.23 -8.65 -7.10
C GLU A 156 -9.48 -7.17 -6.73
N THR A 157 -9.02 -6.81 -5.54
CA THR A 157 -9.19 -5.45 -4.98
C THR A 157 -7.82 -4.79 -4.85
N PRO A 158 -7.51 -3.75 -5.64
CA PRO A 158 -6.24 -3.03 -5.54
C PRO A 158 -5.98 -2.50 -4.13
N GLY A 159 -4.73 -2.56 -3.72
CA GLY A 159 -4.28 -2.08 -2.41
C GLY A 159 -4.39 -3.11 -1.28
N LEU A 160 -4.85 -4.34 -1.57
CA LEU A 160 -4.72 -5.43 -0.61
C LEU A 160 -3.25 -5.80 -0.42
N ALA A 161 -2.89 -6.21 0.79
CA ALA A 161 -1.56 -6.73 1.06
C ALA A 161 -1.45 -8.19 0.61
N VAL A 162 -0.38 -8.51 -0.10
CA VAL A 162 0.01 -9.88 -0.45
C VAL A 162 1.19 -10.27 0.43
N TRP A 163 0.99 -11.30 1.24
CA TRP A 163 1.96 -11.71 2.24
C TRP A 163 2.51 -13.11 1.99
N LYS A 164 3.77 -13.29 2.32
CA LYS A 164 4.42 -14.57 2.60
C LYS A 164 5.34 -14.40 3.80
N ASP A 165 5.78 -15.48 4.42
CA ASP A 165 6.67 -15.42 5.57
C ASP A 165 7.89 -14.50 5.30
N GLY A 166 8.05 -13.51 6.15
CA GLY A 166 9.12 -12.51 6.08
C GLY A 166 8.98 -11.46 4.97
N HIS A 167 7.90 -11.47 4.17
CA HIS A 167 7.75 -10.51 3.08
C HIS A 167 6.29 -10.10 2.85
N ILE A 168 6.08 -8.86 2.41
CA ILE A 168 4.75 -8.34 2.09
C ILE A 168 4.84 -7.43 0.86
N GLY A 169 3.81 -7.43 0.06
CA GLY A 169 3.66 -6.56 -1.11
C GLY A 169 2.26 -5.97 -1.18
N ILE A 170 2.02 -5.20 -2.22
CA ILE A 170 0.74 -4.54 -2.50
C ILE A 170 0.21 -5.11 -3.82
N TYR A 171 -1.05 -5.56 -3.80
CA TYR A 171 -1.77 -5.96 -5.01
C TYR A 171 -2.21 -4.71 -5.77
N ILE A 172 -1.87 -4.64 -7.05
CA ILE A 172 -2.15 -3.51 -7.95
C ILE A 172 -3.13 -3.93 -9.02
#